data_8439e8609f64fdeb506cf9a6c116c108
#
_entry.id   8439e8609f64fdeb506cf9a6c116c108
#
_cell.length_a   1.000
_cell.length_b   1.000
_cell.length_c   1.000
_cell.angle_alpha   90.00
_cell.angle_beta   90.00
_cell.angle_gamma   90.00
#
_symmetry.space_group_name_H-M   'P 1'
#
loop_
_entity.id
_entity.type
_entity.pdbx_description
1 polymer ?
#
loop_
_entity_poly.entity_id
_entity_poly.type
_entity_poly.pdbx_seq_one_letter_code
_entity_poly.pdbx_strand_id
1 'polypeptide(L)'
;VEEAVKLLAVRLYAYTDSRFDAVLDGAVYGAMAGLGFAVIENALYITRQLPATELDFGLGLIGAGGGITAIRALAGPGHVIYSAIAGYYLGLAKFNPGRRGPIVMKGILIAAFVHATYNATVGIGPAASAAVTGL
;
A
#
# COMPACT_ATOMS: atom_id res chain seq x y z
N VAL A 1 6.59 -5.63 -6.63
CA VAL A 1 7.52 -4.48 -6.72
C VAL A 1 7.23 -3.45 -5.62
N GLU A 2 5.98 -3.00 -5.44
CA GLU A 2 5.59 -1.93 -4.51
C GLU A 2 6.00 -2.20 -3.06
N GLU A 3 5.71 -3.39 -2.52
CA GLU A 3 6.06 -3.74 -1.14
C GLU A 3 7.56 -3.72 -0.89
N ALA A 4 8.36 -4.09 -1.89
CA ALA A 4 9.81 -4.02 -1.81
C ALA A 4 10.31 -2.56 -1.80
N VAL A 5 9.71 -1.67 -2.61
CA VAL A 5 10.06 -0.24 -2.65
C VAL A 5 9.70 0.45 -1.34
N LYS A 6 8.51 0.20 -0.79
CA LYS A 6 8.08 0.73 0.51
C LYS A 6 9.02 0.27 1.63
N LEU A 7 9.37 -1.02 1.63
CA LEU A 7 10.29 -1.56 2.61
C LEU A 7 11.71 -0.99 2.46
N LEU A 8 12.15 -0.72 1.23
CA LEU A 8 13.43 -0.07 0.95
C LEU A 8 13.47 1.34 1.55
N ALA A 9 12.39 2.11 1.47
CA ALA A 9 12.29 3.42 2.12
C ALA A 9 12.52 3.31 3.65
N VAL A 10 11.84 2.36 4.31
CA VAL A 10 12.06 2.10 5.75
C VAL A 10 13.51 1.69 6.02
N ARG A 11 14.09 0.85 5.15
CA ARG A 11 15.47 0.38 5.30
C ARG A 11 16.49 1.51 5.19
N LEU A 12 16.25 2.48 4.32
CA LEU A 12 17.18 3.59 4.08
C LEU A 12 17.06 4.69 5.14
N TYR A 13 15.84 5.01 5.59
CA TYR A 13 15.60 6.18 6.44
C TYR A 13 15.44 5.86 7.93
N ALA A 14 14.84 4.75 8.30
CA ALA A 14 14.51 4.45 9.68
C ALA A 14 15.38 3.35 10.30
N TYR A 15 15.89 2.42 9.53
CA TYR A 15 16.53 1.20 10.04
C TYR A 15 17.77 1.43 10.91
N THR A 16 18.54 2.48 10.66
CA THR A 16 19.75 2.84 11.40
C THR A 16 19.48 3.86 12.52
N ASP A 17 18.26 4.37 12.62
CA ASP A 17 17.87 5.30 13.68
C ASP A 17 17.90 4.58 15.04
N SER A 18 18.34 5.29 16.09
CA SER A 18 18.39 4.76 17.45
C SER A 18 17.01 4.46 18.02
N ARG A 19 15.96 5.13 17.51
CA ARG A 19 14.56 4.91 17.87
C ARG A 19 13.98 3.63 17.26
N PHE A 20 14.68 3.00 16.32
CA PHE A 20 14.32 1.68 15.81
C PHE A 20 14.99 0.62 16.71
N ASP A 21 14.46 0.43 17.91
CA ASP A 21 15.06 -0.41 18.95
C ASP A 21 14.20 -1.64 19.33
N ALA A 22 13.01 -1.78 18.72
CA ALA A 22 12.14 -2.94 18.86
C ALA A 22 11.70 -3.52 17.49
N VAL A 23 11.27 -4.79 17.49
CA VAL A 23 10.73 -5.44 16.28
C VAL A 23 9.50 -4.70 15.78
N LEU A 24 8.65 -4.23 16.70
CA LEU A 24 7.42 -3.51 16.38
C LEU A 24 7.65 -2.16 15.70
N ASP A 25 8.80 -1.52 15.93
CA ASP A 25 9.13 -0.28 15.23
C ASP A 25 9.19 -0.49 13.73
N GLY A 26 9.67 -1.66 13.30
CA GLY A 26 9.60 -2.05 11.90
C GLY A 26 8.19 -2.04 11.33
N ALA A 27 7.22 -2.54 12.09
CA ALA A 27 5.81 -2.52 11.68
C ALA A 27 5.25 -1.09 11.63
N VAL A 28 5.58 -0.25 12.61
CA VAL A 28 5.15 1.16 12.65
C VAL A 28 5.72 1.94 11.47
N TYR A 29 7.03 1.86 11.24
CA TYR A 29 7.65 2.54 10.10
C TYR A 29 7.17 1.97 8.75
N GLY A 30 6.90 0.67 8.68
CA GLY A 30 6.27 0.04 7.52
C GLY A 30 4.88 0.60 7.26
N ALA A 31 4.04 0.71 8.29
CA ALA A 31 2.71 1.30 8.21
C ALA A 31 2.75 2.74 7.70
N MET A 32 3.68 3.56 8.20
CA MET A 32 3.88 4.94 7.76
C MET A 32 4.32 5.04 6.29
N ALA A 33 5.21 4.15 5.85
CA ALA A 33 5.62 4.08 4.45
C ALA A 33 4.44 3.66 3.55
N GLY A 34 3.62 2.71 4.00
CA GLY A 34 2.38 2.29 3.32
C GLY A 34 1.36 3.42 3.21
N LEU A 35 1.17 4.19 4.27
CA LEU A 35 0.28 5.36 4.26
C LEU A 35 0.75 6.42 3.26
N GLY A 36 2.04 6.77 3.29
CA GLY A 36 2.62 7.73 2.34
C GLY A 36 2.47 7.27 0.88
N PHE A 37 2.69 5.99 0.62
CA PHE A 37 2.49 5.40 -0.71
C PHE A 37 1.03 5.50 -1.15
N ALA A 38 0.08 5.14 -0.27
CA ALA A 38 -1.36 5.21 -0.55
C ALA A 38 -1.83 6.63 -0.91
N VAL A 39 -1.29 7.65 -0.24
CA VAL A 39 -1.62 9.06 -0.54
C VAL A 39 -1.18 9.42 -1.95
N ILE A 40 0.07 9.09 -2.32
CA ILE A 40 0.61 9.38 -3.66
C ILE A 40 -0.16 8.59 -4.73
N GLU A 41 -0.40 7.32 -4.50
CA GLU A 41 -1.12 6.46 -5.44
C GLU A 41 -2.55 6.96 -5.66
N ASN A 42 -3.27 7.30 -4.60
CA ASN A 42 -4.63 7.85 -4.70
C ASN A 42 -4.65 9.18 -5.48
N ALA A 43 -3.69 10.07 -5.22
CA ALA A 43 -3.56 11.31 -5.98
C ALA A 43 -3.34 11.05 -7.47
N LEU A 44 -2.46 10.11 -7.82
CA LEU A 44 -2.20 9.74 -9.22
C LEU A 44 -3.42 9.10 -9.90
N TYR A 45 -4.17 8.27 -9.19
CA TYR A 45 -5.39 7.66 -9.73
C TYR A 45 -6.48 8.71 -9.99
N ILE A 46 -6.71 9.60 -9.04
CA ILE A 46 -7.71 10.66 -9.17
C ILE A 46 -7.35 11.58 -10.36
N THR A 47 -6.11 12.02 -10.43
CA THR A 47 -5.67 12.94 -11.52
C THR A 47 -5.71 12.30 -12.91
N ARG A 48 -5.48 10.99 -13.02
CA ARG A 48 -5.54 10.29 -14.32
C ARG A 48 -6.96 10.03 -14.82
N GLN A 49 -7.95 10.02 -13.95
CA GLN A 49 -9.33 9.76 -14.31
C GLN A 49 -10.18 11.02 -14.49
N LEU A 50 -9.66 12.19 -14.08
CA LEU A 50 -10.30 13.47 -14.37
C LEU A 50 -10.01 13.87 -15.82
N PRO A 51 -11.03 14.12 -16.67
CA PRO A 51 -10.81 14.73 -17.99
C PRO A 51 -10.10 16.08 -17.81
N ALA A 52 -9.20 16.42 -18.72
CA ALA A 52 -8.42 17.67 -18.66
C ALA A 52 -9.31 18.94 -18.67
N THR A 53 -10.57 18.81 -19.08
CA THR A 53 -11.58 19.88 -19.08
C THR A 53 -12.31 20.06 -17.74
N GLU A 54 -12.18 19.12 -16.80
CA GLU A 54 -12.84 19.15 -15.48
C GLU A 54 -11.85 19.42 -14.34
N LEU A 55 -10.70 19.97 -14.65
CA LEU A 55 -9.74 20.49 -13.67
C LEU A 55 -10.23 21.72 -12.90
N ASP A 56 -11.54 21.91 -12.83
CA ASP A 56 -12.15 22.73 -11.79
C ASP A 56 -12.13 21.89 -10.50
N PHE A 57 -11.02 22.04 -9.77
CA PHE A 57 -10.56 21.20 -8.64
C PHE A 57 -11.62 21.00 -7.54
N GLY A 58 -12.66 21.80 -7.51
CA GLY A 58 -13.73 21.71 -6.53
C GLY A 58 -14.87 20.76 -6.93
N LEU A 59 -15.35 20.83 -8.16
CA LEU A 59 -16.54 20.09 -8.61
C LEU A 59 -16.19 18.69 -9.16
N GLY A 60 -15.02 18.54 -9.78
CA GLY A 60 -14.50 17.24 -10.20
C GLY A 60 -14.20 16.31 -9.00
N LEU A 61 -13.71 16.89 -7.89
CA LEU A 61 -13.47 16.13 -6.66
C LEU A 61 -14.78 15.59 -6.03
N ILE A 62 -15.86 16.35 -6.13
CA ILE A 62 -17.16 16.01 -5.52
C ILE A 62 -18.00 15.12 -6.46
N GLY A 63 -17.98 15.35 -7.76
CA GLY A 63 -18.82 14.63 -8.72
C GLY A 63 -18.23 13.28 -9.15
N ALA A 64 -17.09 13.28 -9.82
CA ALA A 64 -16.43 12.04 -10.27
C ALA A 64 -15.67 11.35 -9.13
N GLY A 65 -15.21 12.11 -8.13
CA GLY A 65 -14.48 11.61 -6.97
C GLY A 65 -15.32 10.77 -6.01
N GLY A 66 -16.64 10.91 -5.97
CA GLY A 66 -17.50 10.20 -5.02
C GLY A 66 -17.43 8.67 -5.17
N GLY A 67 -17.49 8.15 -6.38
CA GLY A 67 -17.40 6.72 -6.65
C GLY A 67 -15.99 6.15 -6.50
N ILE A 68 -15.00 6.86 -7.06
CA ILE A 68 -13.59 6.45 -7.01
C ILE A 68 -13.04 6.57 -5.58
N THR A 69 -13.42 7.63 -4.87
CA THR A 69 -12.97 7.86 -3.49
C THR A 69 -13.51 6.80 -2.55
N ALA A 70 -14.74 6.34 -2.71
CA ALA A 70 -15.30 5.27 -1.90
C ALA A 70 -14.56 3.94 -2.10
N ILE A 71 -14.26 3.57 -3.35
CA ILE A 71 -13.50 2.35 -3.67
C ILE A 71 -12.06 2.46 -3.16
N ARG A 72 -11.43 3.61 -3.33
CA ARG A 72 -10.05 3.83 -2.92
C ARG A 72 -9.86 4.14 -1.43
N ALA A 73 -10.92 4.51 -0.73
CA ALA A 73 -10.87 4.65 0.73
C ALA A 73 -10.45 3.35 1.44
N LEU A 74 -10.78 2.19 0.85
CA LEU A 74 -10.36 0.88 1.37
C LEU A 74 -8.95 0.47 0.92
N ALA A 75 -8.44 1.04 -0.19
CA ALA A 75 -7.09 0.75 -0.66
C ALA A 75 -6.00 1.33 0.28
N GLY A 76 -6.23 2.50 0.86
CA GLY A 76 -5.30 3.13 1.81
C GLY A 76 -4.97 2.24 3.00
N PRO A 77 -5.96 1.78 3.78
CA PRO A 77 -5.75 0.82 4.88
C PRO A 77 -5.05 -0.47 4.43
N GLY A 78 -5.32 -0.96 3.22
CA GLY A 78 -4.63 -2.11 2.64
C GLY A 78 -3.11 -1.90 2.58
N HIS A 79 -2.66 -0.81 1.97
CA HIS A 79 -1.23 -0.50 1.89
C HIS A 79 -0.56 -0.36 3.26
N VAL A 80 -1.27 0.21 4.25
CA VAL A 80 -0.78 0.30 5.63
C VAL A 80 -0.54 -1.09 6.21
N ILE A 81 -1.51 -2.00 6.06
CA ILE A 81 -1.42 -3.37 6.58
C ILE A 81 -0.29 -4.16 5.90
N TYR A 82 -0.23 -4.15 4.57
CA TYR A 82 0.80 -4.91 3.84
C TYR A 82 2.21 -4.44 4.19
N SER A 83 2.39 -3.12 4.26
CA SER A 83 3.68 -2.53 4.59
C SER A 83 4.04 -2.69 6.07
N ALA A 84 3.06 -2.73 6.98
CA ALA A 84 3.28 -3.07 8.38
C ALA A 84 3.78 -4.52 8.53
N ILE A 85 3.20 -5.46 7.79
CA ILE A 85 3.66 -6.85 7.77
C ILE A 85 5.12 -6.92 7.28
N ALA A 86 5.43 -6.32 6.13
CA ALA A 86 6.80 -6.31 5.60
C ALA A 86 7.78 -5.63 6.57
N GLY A 87 7.37 -4.51 7.17
CA GLY A 87 8.13 -3.78 8.17
C GLY A 87 8.39 -4.58 9.45
N TYR A 88 7.41 -5.32 9.95
CA TYR A 88 7.59 -6.24 11.07
C TYR A 88 8.72 -7.25 10.81
N TYR A 89 8.72 -7.87 9.63
CA TYR A 89 9.79 -8.80 9.27
C TYR A 89 11.15 -8.09 9.08
N LEU A 90 11.17 -6.83 8.64
CA LEU A 90 12.40 -6.03 8.63
C LEU A 90 12.93 -5.78 10.04
N GLY A 91 12.04 -5.44 10.99
CA GLY A 91 12.37 -5.34 12.41
C GLY A 91 12.92 -6.65 12.97
N LEU A 92 12.24 -7.75 12.69
CA LEU A 92 12.69 -9.07 13.11
C LEU A 92 14.08 -9.42 12.55
N ALA A 93 14.35 -9.04 11.30
CA ALA A 93 15.64 -9.23 10.65
C ALA A 93 16.76 -8.39 11.29
N LYS A 94 16.44 -7.19 11.82
CA LYS A 94 17.39 -6.33 12.52
C LYS A 94 17.99 -7.03 13.73
N PHE A 95 17.15 -7.73 14.48
CA PHE A 95 17.56 -8.45 15.71
C PHE A 95 17.99 -9.90 15.47
N ASN A 96 17.98 -10.35 14.20
CA ASN A 96 18.44 -11.69 13.81
C ASN A 96 19.45 -11.62 12.67
N PRO A 97 20.68 -11.11 12.92
CA PRO A 97 21.65 -10.82 11.88
C PRO A 97 22.05 -12.02 11.02
N GLY A 98 22.10 -13.23 11.60
CA GLY A 98 22.48 -14.45 10.89
C GLY A 98 21.43 -14.95 9.89
N ARG A 99 20.18 -14.44 9.94
CA ARG A 99 19.06 -14.86 9.09
C ARG A 99 18.33 -13.70 8.43
N ARG A 100 18.97 -12.54 8.31
CA ARG A 100 18.35 -11.30 7.78
C ARG A 100 17.69 -11.50 6.42
N GLY A 101 18.42 -12.07 5.47
CA GLY A 101 17.92 -12.25 4.09
C GLY A 101 16.64 -13.08 4.01
N PRO A 102 16.64 -14.32 4.52
CA PRO A 102 15.42 -15.14 4.55
C PRO A 102 14.25 -14.52 5.29
N ILE A 103 14.48 -13.81 6.39
CA ILE A 103 13.43 -13.15 7.17
C ILE A 103 12.80 -12.01 6.36
N VAL A 104 13.60 -11.12 5.77
CA VAL A 104 13.11 -10.01 4.95
C VAL A 104 12.35 -10.54 3.74
N MET A 105 12.90 -11.54 3.04
CA MET A 105 12.25 -12.14 1.89
C MET A 105 10.89 -12.72 2.25
N LYS A 106 10.78 -13.44 3.37
CA LYS A 106 9.50 -13.96 3.88
C LYS A 106 8.48 -12.84 4.09
N GLY A 107 8.89 -11.73 4.70
CA GLY A 107 8.03 -10.57 4.92
C GLY A 107 7.51 -9.97 3.62
N ILE A 108 8.39 -9.75 2.65
CA ILE A 108 8.02 -9.24 1.32
C ILE A 108 7.04 -10.19 0.61
N LEU A 109 7.29 -11.49 0.64
CA LEU A 109 6.43 -12.47 -0.03
C LEU A 109 5.03 -12.52 0.60
N ILE A 110 4.94 -12.49 1.94
CA ILE A 110 3.64 -12.47 2.63
C ILE A 110 2.89 -11.18 2.29
N ALA A 111 3.52 -10.02 2.41
CA ALA A 111 2.91 -8.73 2.10
C ALA A 111 2.45 -8.67 0.64
N ALA A 112 3.29 -9.11 -0.30
CA ALA A 112 2.96 -9.15 -1.72
C ALA A 112 1.82 -10.12 -2.03
N PHE A 113 1.76 -11.27 -1.37
CA PHE A 113 0.67 -12.23 -1.53
C PHE A 113 -0.67 -11.65 -1.05
N VAL A 114 -0.71 -11.06 0.14
CA VAL A 114 -1.93 -10.45 0.69
C VAL A 114 -2.38 -9.29 -0.20
N HIS A 115 -1.45 -8.44 -0.65
CA HIS A 115 -1.74 -7.34 -1.58
C HIS A 115 -2.29 -7.84 -2.92
N ALA A 116 -1.66 -8.85 -3.52
CA ALA A 116 -2.13 -9.43 -4.78
C ALA A 116 -3.52 -10.06 -4.65
N THR A 117 -3.80 -10.73 -3.52
CA THR A 117 -5.13 -11.30 -3.24
C THR A 117 -6.18 -10.19 -3.16
N TYR A 118 -5.90 -9.08 -2.47
CA TYR A 118 -6.80 -7.94 -2.42
C TYR A 118 -7.08 -7.39 -3.84
N ASN A 119 -6.03 -7.15 -4.62
CA ASN A 119 -6.19 -6.63 -5.99
C ASN A 119 -7.00 -7.58 -6.89
N ALA A 120 -6.81 -8.89 -6.76
CA ALA A 120 -7.57 -9.88 -7.48
C ALA A 120 -9.06 -9.84 -7.09
N THR A 121 -9.37 -9.75 -5.80
CA THR A 121 -10.77 -9.71 -5.33
C THR A 121 -11.49 -8.43 -5.75
N VAL A 122 -10.82 -7.28 -5.71
CA VAL A 122 -11.38 -6.00 -6.16
C VAL A 122 -11.55 -5.98 -7.69
N GLY A 123 -10.63 -6.58 -8.43
CA GLY A 123 -10.69 -6.69 -9.89
C GLY A 123 -11.81 -7.61 -10.39
N ILE A 124 -12.14 -8.67 -9.65
CA ILE A 124 -13.21 -9.62 -10.02
C ILE A 124 -14.61 -8.99 -9.83
N GLY A 125 -14.81 -8.17 -8.80
CA GLY A 125 -16.10 -7.58 -8.47
C GLY A 125 -16.74 -6.80 -9.61
N PRO A 126 -16.06 -5.83 -10.25
CA PRO A 126 -16.59 -5.09 -11.39
C PRO A 126 -16.85 -5.96 -12.63
N ALA A 127 -15.95 -6.92 -12.91
CA ALA A 127 -16.12 -7.84 -14.03
C ALA A 127 -17.32 -8.77 -13.84
N ALA A 128 -17.53 -9.27 -12.62
CA ALA A 128 -18.68 -10.10 -12.29
C ALA A 128 -19.99 -9.31 -12.40
N SER A 129 -20.03 -8.05 -11.95
CA SER A 129 -21.21 -7.20 -12.07
C SER A 129 -21.55 -6.87 -13.52
N ALA A 130 -20.55 -6.57 -14.35
CA ALA A 130 -20.75 -6.34 -15.80
C ALA A 130 -21.28 -7.58 -16.52
N ALA A 131 -20.80 -8.77 -16.17
CA ALA A 131 -21.28 -10.03 -16.73
C ALA A 131 -22.74 -10.34 -16.35
N VAL A 132 -23.17 -9.97 -15.14
CA VAL A 132 -24.54 -10.19 -14.66
C VAL A 132 -25.52 -9.15 -15.21
N THR A 133 -25.08 -7.92 -15.44
CA THR A 133 -25.94 -6.83 -15.93
C THR A 133 -26.06 -6.78 -17.46
N GLY A 134 -25.24 -7.55 -18.19
CA GLY A 134 -25.26 -7.60 -19.65
C GLY A 134 -24.86 -6.29 -20.35
N LEU A 135 -24.12 -5.43 -19.66
CA LEU A 135 -23.55 -4.16 -20.12
C LEU A 135 -22.09 -4.29 -20.53
#